data_98484b04a039cdabcd3217eb99f03db7
#
_entry.id   98484b04a039cdabcd3217eb99f03db7
#
_cell.length_a   1.000
_cell.length_b   1.000
_cell.length_c   1.000
_cell.angle_alpha   90.00
_cell.angle_beta   90.00
_cell.angle_gamma   90.00
#
_symmetry.space_group_name_H-M   'P 1'
#
loop_
_entity.id
_entity.type
_entity.pdbx_description
1 polymer ?
#
loop_
_entity_poly.entity_id
_entity_poly.type
_entity_poly.pdbx_seq_one_letter_code
_entity_poly.pdbx_strand_id
1 'polypeptide(L)'
;MCSSDLAEQVGQLAGAQPIGLVPKRRSAFVFAAPAGLAFADWPLVIGADEGFYFKPDAGMLLGSPANADPVEPHDVQAEELDIATAIWRIEQVSSLRIRRPTRVWAGLRSFVADGDLVGGFDPDLDGFFWLAAQGGYGIQTAEGMARACAALIAKSPMPDDLAQLGVSAQALSPGRLRTASRA
;
A
#
# COMPACT_ATOMS: atom_id res chain seq x y z
N MET A 1 -1.80 -9.26 9.74
CA MET A 1 -2.49 -9.34 8.44
C MET A 1 -3.42 -8.14 8.33
N CYS A 2 -3.30 -7.33 7.32
CA CYS A 2 -4.21 -6.21 7.13
C CYS A 2 -5.43 -6.75 6.38
N SER A 3 -6.64 -6.70 6.96
CA SER A 3 -7.86 -7.25 6.36
C SER A 3 -8.34 -6.51 5.10
N SER A 4 -7.59 -5.52 4.64
CA SER A 4 -7.94 -4.73 3.45
C SER A 4 -7.87 -5.50 2.14
N ASP A 5 -7.12 -6.60 2.09
CA ASP A 5 -7.04 -7.50 0.93
C ASP A 5 -8.33 -8.31 0.70
N LEU A 6 -9.15 -8.49 1.76
CA LEU A 6 -10.45 -9.16 1.70
C LEU A 6 -11.64 -8.18 1.57
N ALA A 7 -11.39 -6.87 1.46
CA ALA A 7 -12.48 -5.88 1.47
C ALA A 7 -13.46 -6.08 0.31
N GLU A 8 -13.00 -6.50 -0.87
CA GLU A 8 -13.86 -6.82 -2.00
C GLU A 8 -14.81 -7.99 -1.70
N GLN A 9 -14.28 -9.07 -1.12
CA GLN A 9 -15.06 -10.25 -0.76
C GLN A 9 -16.09 -9.93 0.33
N VAL A 10 -15.68 -9.14 1.34
CA VAL A 10 -16.60 -8.69 2.41
C VAL A 10 -17.69 -7.79 1.83
N GLY A 11 -17.37 -6.91 0.90
CA GLY A 11 -18.35 -6.10 0.17
C GLY A 11 -19.36 -6.96 -0.57
N GLN A 12 -18.89 -7.96 -1.32
CA GLN A 12 -19.74 -8.89 -2.07
C GLN A 12 -20.66 -9.70 -1.13
N LEU A 13 -20.14 -10.19 0.00
CA LEU A 13 -20.93 -10.87 1.02
C LEU A 13 -22.04 -9.98 1.62
N ALA A 14 -21.80 -8.67 1.71
CA ALA A 14 -22.79 -7.71 2.15
C ALA A 14 -23.80 -7.33 1.04
N GLY A 15 -23.57 -7.74 -0.20
CA GLY A 15 -24.39 -7.40 -1.37
C GLY A 15 -23.94 -6.14 -2.12
N ALA A 16 -22.79 -5.56 -1.78
CA ALA A 16 -22.23 -4.44 -2.51
C ALA A 16 -21.66 -4.88 -3.87
N GLN A 17 -21.76 -4.00 -4.84
CA GLN A 17 -21.12 -4.24 -6.14
C GLN A 17 -19.58 -4.07 -6.00
N PRO A 18 -18.80 -4.83 -6.78
CA PRO A 18 -17.35 -4.71 -6.79
C PRO A 18 -16.87 -3.28 -7.07
N ILE A 19 -15.78 -2.89 -6.42
CA ILE A 19 -15.05 -1.63 -6.70
C ILE A 19 -13.76 -1.86 -7.47
N GLY A 20 -13.45 -3.13 -7.83
CA GLY A 20 -12.25 -3.51 -8.56
C GLY A 20 -10.99 -3.47 -7.70
N LEU A 21 -11.10 -3.86 -6.43
CA LEU A 21 -9.97 -3.92 -5.51
C LEU A 21 -9.04 -5.07 -5.88
N VAL A 22 -7.78 -4.75 -6.15
CA VAL A 22 -6.74 -5.72 -6.52
C VAL A 22 -5.66 -5.76 -5.45
N PRO A 23 -5.52 -6.86 -4.70
CA PRO A 23 -4.36 -7.09 -3.84
C PRO A 23 -3.11 -7.28 -4.68
N LYS A 24 -2.01 -6.67 -4.25
CA LYS A 24 -0.71 -6.78 -4.90
C LYS A 24 0.35 -7.18 -3.89
N ARG A 25 1.15 -8.21 -4.22
CA ARG A 25 2.27 -8.65 -3.39
C ARG A 25 3.37 -7.59 -3.36
N ARG A 26 3.88 -7.34 -2.16
CA ARG A 26 5.09 -6.57 -1.91
C ARG A 26 6.03 -7.37 -1.02
N SER A 27 7.22 -7.69 -1.53
CA SER A 27 8.26 -8.40 -0.81
C SER A 27 9.25 -7.44 -0.15
N ALA A 28 9.81 -7.85 0.98
CA ALA A 28 10.86 -7.10 1.66
C ALA A 28 11.77 -8.06 2.43
N PHE A 29 12.98 -7.58 2.74
CA PHE A 29 13.97 -8.32 3.50
C PHE A 29 14.83 -7.38 4.33
N VAL A 30 15.43 -7.89 5.40
CA VAL A 30 16.47 -7.18 6.15
C VAL A 30 17.80 -7.90 6.05
N PHE A 31 18.89 -7.13 6.07
CA PHE A 31 20.24 -7.62 5.98
C PHE A 31 21.19 -6.78 6.83
N ALA A 32 22.30 -7.38 7.25
CA ALA A 32 23.32 -6.68 8.00
C ALA A 32 24.09 -5.70 7.10
N ALA A 33 24.31 -4.49 7.59
CA ALA A 33 25.23 -3.56 6.94
C ALA A 33 26.69 -4.06 7.06
N PRO A 34 27.57 -3.68 6.14
CA PRO A 34 29.00 -3.94 6.26
C PRO A 34 29.56 -3.41 7.57
N ALA A 35 30.50 -4.14 8.17
CA ALA A 35 31.14 -3.73 9.41
C ALA A 35 31.82 -2.35 9.26
N GLY A 36 31.62 -1.48 10.25
CA GLY A 36 32.19 -0.13 10.28
C GLY A 36 31.46 0.90 9.40
N LEU A 37 30.40 0.52 8.69
CA LEU A 37 29.59 1.45 7.90
C LEU A 37 28.64 2.21 8.81
N ALA A 38 28.71 3.54 8.84
CA ALA A 38 27.73 4.40 9.48
C ALA A 38 26.54 4.60 8.55
N PHE A 39 25.39 4.01 8.87
CA PHE A 39 24.19 4.04 8.00
C PHE A 39 22.92 4.48 8.71
N ALA A 40 22.97 4.71 10.04
CA ALA A 40 21.77 5.01 10.84
C ALA A 40 20.99 6.23 10.33
N ASP A 41 21.69 7.23 9.84
CA ASP A 41 21.12 8.50 9.36
C ASP A 41 20.92 8.52 7.82
N TRP A 42 21.05 7.39 7.15
CA TRP A 42 20.82 7.37 5.70
C TRP A 42 19.35 7.63 5.40
N PRO A 43 19.06 8.37 4.33
CA PRO A 43 17.70 8.49 3.82
C PRO A 43 17.22 7.15 3.23
N LEU A 44 15.93 7.05 2.96
CA LEU A 44 15.40 6.05 2.03
C LEU A 44 16.01 6.31 0.65
N VAL A 45 16.61 5.27 0.08
CA VAL A 45 17.08 5.25 -1.31
C VAL A 45 16.09 4.46 -2.13
N ILE A 46 15.58 5.06 -3.21
CA ILE A 46 14.68 4.41 -4.16
C ILE A 46 15.25 4.51 -5.57
N GLY A 47 15.14 3.46 -6.35
CA GLY A 47 15.48 3.51 -7.78
C GLY A 47 14.61 4.50 -8.53
N ALA A 48 15.17 5.22 -9.51
CA ALA A 48 14.41 6.16 -10.33
C ALA A 48 13.28 5.49 -11.14
N ASP A 49 13.44 4.20 -11.42
CA ASP A 49 12.45 3.32 -12.06
C ASP A 49 11.49 2.66 -11.04
N GLU A 50 11.59 3.04 -9.75
CA GLU A 50 10.87 2.44 -8.63
C GLU A 50 11.06 0.90 -8.51
N GLY A 51 12.09 0.36 -9.12
CA GLY A 51 12.33 -1.08 -9.18
C GLY A 51 13.00 -1.67 -7.93
N PHE A 52 13.38 -0.84 -6.96
CA PHE A 52 13.88 -1.26 -5.65
C PHE A 52 13.90 -0.07 -4.69
N TYR A 53 13.98 -0.36 -3.40
CA TYR A 53 14.37 0.62 -2.38
C TYR A 53 15.12 -0.05 -1.24
N PHE A 54 15.90 0.74 -0.50
CA PHE A 54 16.48 0.32 0.77
C PHE A 54 16.60 1.50 1.75
N LYS A 55 16.62 1.19 3.04
CA LYS A 55 16.71 2.18 4.12
C LYS A 55 17.27 1.56 5.40
N PRO A 56 17.76 2.38 6.35
CA PRO A 56 17.98 1.91 7.71
C PRO A 56 16.68 1.40 8.35
N ASP A 57 16.78 0.33 9.11
CA ASP A 57 15.66 -0.24 9.85
C ASP A 57 16.14 -1.03 11.08
N ALA A 58 15.81 -0.54 12.28
CA ALA A 58 16.11 -1.22 13.55
C ALA A 58 17.56 -1.75 13.68
N GLY A 59 18.56 -0.94 13.31
CA GLY A 59 19.97 -1.32 13.38
C GLY A 59 20.48 -2.22 12.26
N MET A 60 19.64 -2.47 11.27
CA MET A 60 19.95 -3.20 10.02
C MET A 60 19.59 -2.34 8.81
N LEU A 61 19.75 -2.90 7.62
CA LEU A 61 19.20 -2.34 6.39
C LEU A 61 18.00 -3.17 5.92
N LEU A 62 16.92 -2.49 5.55
CA LEU A 62 15.77 -3.09 4.89
C LEU A 62 15.88 -2.84 3.39
N GLY A 63 15.65 -3.87 2.59
CA GLY A 63 15.58 -3.82 1.13
C GLY A 63 14.25 -4.38 0.61
N SER A 64 13.86 -3.95 -0.58
CA SER A 64 12.66 -4.44 -1.27
C SER A 64 12.84 -4.35 -2.79
N PRO A 65 12.31 -5.32 -3.56
CA PRO A 65 12.20 -5.23 -5.02
C PRO A 65 11.19 -4.18 -5.49
N ALA A 66 10.46 -3.55 -4.56
CA ALA A 66 9.35 -2.65 -4.87
C ALA A 66 8.26 -3.27 -5.78
N ASN A 67 8.19 -4.61 -5.84
CA ASN A 67 7.24 -5.35 -6.67
C ASN A 67 5.77 -5.06 -6.28
N ALA A 68 4.88 -5.20 -7.24
CA ALA A 68 3.44 -4.95 -7.09
C ALA A 68 2.63 -5.94 -7.96
N ASP A 69 2.93 -7.23 -7.81
CA ASP A 69 2.32 -8.30 -8.59
C ASP A 69 0.90 -8.55 -8.11
N PRO A 70 -0.12 -8.44 -8.97
CA PRO A 70 -1.49 -8.80 -8.62
C PRO A 70 -1.58 -10.27 -8.20
N VAL A 71 -2.26 -10.53 -7.10
CA VAL A 71 -2.50 -11.89 -6.59
C VAL A 71 -3.88 -11.98 -5.96
N GLU A 72 -4.42 -13.19 -5.87
CA GLU A 72 -5.59 -13.43 -5.06
C GLU A 72 -5.28 -13.23 -3.57
N PRO A 73 -6.25 -12.82 -2.74
CA PRO A 73 -6.06 -12.68 -1.30
C PRO A 73 -5.67 -14.01 -0.64
N HIS A 74 -4.51 -14.05 -0.02
CA HIS A 74 -4.02 -15.21 0.74
C HIS A 74 -2.90 -14.79 1.71
N ASP A 75 -2.40 -15.71 2.51
CA ASP A 75 -1.20 -15.49 3.34
C ASP A 75 0.05 -15.56 2.44
N VAL A 76 0.35 -14.42 1.81
CA VAL A 76 1.37 -14.30 0.77
C VAL A 76 2.78 -14.48 1.34
N GLN A 77 3.61 -15.21 0.59
CA GLN A 77 5.03 -15.38 0.86
C GLN A 77 5.87 -14.63 -0.17
N ALA A 78 7.08 -14.22 0.23
CA ALA A 78 8.04 -13.63 -0.71
C ALA A 78 8.59 -14.71 -1.66
N GLU A 79 8.70 -14.36 -2.94
CA GLU A 79 9.35 -15.23 -3.91
C GLU A 79 10.87 -15.01 -3.93
N GLU A 80 11.60 -16.09 -4.06
CA GLU A 80 13.09 -16.04 -4.06
C GLU A 80 13.63 -15.18 -5.21
N LEU A 81 12.99 -15.23 -6.38
CA LEU A 81 13.38 -14.43 -7.53
C LEU A 81 13.22 -12.93 -7.28
N ASP A 82 12.15 -12.51 -6.60
CA ASP A 82 11.92 -11.11 -6.22
C ASP A 82 13.05 -10.60 -5.33
N ILE A 83 13.40 -11.40 -4.31
CA ILE A 83 14.46 -11.04 -3.36
C ILE A 83 15.82 -10.99 -4.05
N ALA A 84 16.14 -11.99 -4.88
CA ALA A 84 17.39 -12.03 -5.65
C ALA A 84 17.52 -10.84 -6.61
N THR A 85 16.42 -10.48 -7.27
CA THR A 85 16.36 -9.32 -8.17
C THR A 85 16.61 -8.01 -7.42
N ALA A 86 16.00 -7.83 -6.24
CA ALA A 86 16.22 -6.65 -5.43
C ALA A 86 17.67 -6.56 -4.94
N ILE A 87 18.23 -7.66 -4.46
CA ILE A 87 19.64 -7.73 -4.03
C ILE A 87 20.53 -7.31 -5.19
N TRP A 88 20.36 -7.91 -6.36
CA TRP A 88 21.14 -7.59 -7.55
C TRP A 88 21.05 -6.11 -7.90
N ARG A 89 19.85 -5.52 -7.96
CA ARG A 89 19.64 -4.08 -8.27
C ARG A 89 20.33 -3.16 -7.26
N ILE A 90 20.19 -3.45 -5.95
CA ILE A 90 20.84 -2.67 -4.89
C ILE A 90 22.39 -2.74 -5.03
N GLU A 91 22.93 -3.89 -5.32
CA GLU A 91 24.38 -4.07 -5.51
C GLU A 91 24.93 -3.40 -6.78
N GLN A 92 24.10 -3.19 -7.82
CA GLN A 92 24.52 -2.46 -9.03
C GLN A 92 24.70 -0.96 -8.77
N VAL A 93 23.95 -0.37 -7.83
CA VAL A 93 23.95 1.08 -7.59
C VAL A 93 24.64 1.49 -6.28
N SER A 94 25.16 0.54 -5.53
CA SER A 94 25.80 0.77 -4.25
C SER A 94 27.04 -0.08 -4.04
N SER A 95 27.83 0.25 -3.02
CA SER A 95 28.95 -0.59 -2.57
C SER A 95 28.52 -1.71 -1.63
N LEU A 96 27.22 -1.85 -1.34
CA LEU A 96 26.70 -2.91 -0.49
C LEU A 96 26.96 -4.28 -1.13
N ARG A 97 27.17 -5.29 -0.28
CA ARG A 97 27.26 -6.71 -0.69
C ARG A 97 26.37 -7.52 0.23
N ILE A 98 25.27 -8.03 -0.32
CA ILE A 98 24.19 -8.67 0.43
C ILE A 98 24.29 -10.19 0.24
N ARG A 99 25.07 -10.85 1.10
CA ARG A 99 25.28 -12.29 0.98
C ARG A 99 24.05 -13.11 1.32
N ARG A 100 23.33 -12.71 2.39
CA ARG A 100 22.14 -13.42 2.87
C ARG A 100 21.25 -12.47 3.66
N PRO A 101 19.97 -12.36 3.30
CA PRO A 101 18.97 -11.73 4.15
C PRO A 101 18.84 -12.44 5.50
N THR A 102 18.67 -11.68 6.56
CA THR A 102 18.44 -12.21 7.92
C THR A 102 16.99 -12.61 8.08
N ARG A 103 16.09 -11.87 7.45
CA ARG A 103 14.65 -12.10 7.43
C ARG A 103 14.08 -11.68 6.10
N VAL A 104 13.09 -12.44 5.61
CA VAL A 104 12.35 -12.16 4.37
C VAL A 104 10.87 -12.28 4.68
N TRP A 105 10.03 -11.44 4.09
CA TRP A 105 8.57 -11.52 4.17
C TRP A 105 7.91 -10.87 2.96
N ALA A 106 6.64 -11.13 2.80
CA ALA A 106 5.78 -10.38 1.89
C ALA A 106 4.48 -9.97 2.58
N GLY A 107 3.79 -9.03 1.98
CA GLY A 107 2.47 -8.59 2.41
C GLY A 107 1.65 -8.14 1.21
N LEU A 108 0.34 -8.10 1.39
CA LEU A 108 -0.58 -7.58 0.38
C LEU A 108 -0.84 -6.10 0.59
N ARG A 109 -0.94 -5.37 -0.51
CA ARG A 109 -1.36 -3.98 -0.60
C ARG A 109 -2.47 -3.91 -1.63
N SER A 110 -3.62 -3.38 -1.24
CA SER A 110 -4.80 -3.39 -2.09
C SER A 110 -5.00 -2.05 -2.77
N PHE A 111 -5.19 -2.07 -4.07
CA PHE A 111 -5.34 -0.90 -4.93
C PHE A 111 -6.63 -1.02 -5.74
N VAL A 112 -7.18 0.11 -6.12
CA VAL A 112 -8.21 0.24 -7.16
C VAL A 112 -7.60 0.83 -8.43
N ALA A 113 -8.37 0.90 -9.51
CA ALA A 113 -7.86 1.21 -10.84
C ALA A 113 -7.15 2.57 -10.95
N ASP A 114 -7.60 3.59 -10.22
CA ASP A 114 -7.00 4.93 -10.21
C ASP A 114 -5.86 5.08 -9.19
N GLY A 115 -5.65 4.07 -8.33
CA GLY A 115 -4.60 4.08 -7.30
C GLY A 115 -4.93 4.89 -6.05
N ASP A 116 -6.07 5.56 -6.00
CA ASP A 116 -6.48 6.42 -4.91
C ASP A 116 -7.23 5.64 -3.81
N LEU A 117 -7.15 6.16 -2.57
CA LEU A 117 -7.83 5.59 -1.43
C LEU A 117 -9.36 5.66 -1.60
N VAL A 118 -10.06 4.68 -1.04
CA VAL A 118 -11.52 4.63 -1.05
C VAL A 118 -12.05 4.85 0.37
N GLY A 119 -12.94 5.83 0.52
CA GLY A 119 -13.65 6.13 1.77
C GLY A 119 -15.02 6.74 1.47
N GLY A 120 -16.11 6.01 1.72
CA GLY A 120 -17.44 6.52 1.44
C GLY A 120 -18.51 5.46 1.48
N PHE A 121 -19.77 5.92 1.56
CA PHE A 121 -20.93 5.04 1.45
C PHE A 121 -21.02 4.43 0.04
N ASP A 122 -21.42 3.18 0.00
CA ASP A 122 -21.73 2.50 -1.26
C ASP A 122 -22.93 3.21 -1.92
N PRO A 123 -22.88 3.52 -3.23
CA PRO A 123 -23.96 4.25 -3.89
C PRO A 123 -25.24 3.42 -4.08
N ASP A 124 -25.14 2.08 -4.07
CA ASP A 124 -26.24 1.17 -4.38
C ASP A 124 -26.65 0.29 -3.18
N LEU A 125 -25.92 0.36 -2.05
CA LEU A 125 -26.20 -0.42 -0.85
C LEU A 125 -26.28 0.48 0.38
N ASP A 126 -27.47 0.76 0.86
CA ASP A 126 -27.71 1.60 2.03
C ASP A 126 -27.00 1.07 3.27
N GLY A 127 -26.33 1.96 4.00
CA GLY A 127 -25.67 1.66 5.26
C GLY A 127 -24.31 0.98 5.12
N PHE A 128 -23.89 0.60 3.93
CA PHE A 128 -22.56 0.03 3.71
C PHE A 128 -21.53 1.13 3.42
N PHE A 129 -20.45 1.14 4.19
CA PHE A 129 -19.36 2.13 4.06
C PHE A 129 -18.05 1.45 3.71
N TRP A 130 -17.44 1.86 2.62
CA TRP A 130 -16.12 1.41 2.20
C TRP A 130 -15.03 2.21 2.91
N LEU A 131 -14.02 1.51 3.44
CA LEU A 131 -12.72 2.06 3.82
C LEU A 131 -11.66 1.07 3.35
N ALA A 132 -11.16 1.27 2.14
CA ALA A 132 -10.34 0.30 1.42
C ALA A 132 -9.33 0.98 0.50
N ALA A 133 -8.57 0.19 -0.26
CA ALA A 133 -7.59 0.66 -1.23
C ALA A 133 -6.48 1.52 -0.60
N GLN A 134 -6.03 1.19 0.63
CA GLN A 134 -4.99 1.95 1.31
C GLN A 134 -3.61 1.82 0.63
N GLY A 135 -3.46 0.89 -0.29
CA GLY A 135 -2.25 0.71 -1.09
C GLY A 135 -0.98 0.58 -0.24
N GLY A 136 0.04 1.33 -0.62
CA GLY A 136 1.28 1.46 0.13
C GLY A 136 1.28 2.58 1.18
N TYR A 137 0.18 3.31 1.35
CA TYR A 137 0.13 4.62 2.02
C TYR A 137 -0.67 4.60 3.33
N GLY A 138 -1.26 3.45 3.72
CA GLY A 138 -2.21 3.36 4.81
C GLY A 138 -1.73 3.92 6.14
N ILE A 139 -0.45 3.73 6.50
CA ILE A 139 0.10 4.27 7.76
C ILE A 139 0.20 5.79 7.70
N GLN A 140 0.77 6.33 6.62
CA GLN A 140 0.99 7.79 6.51
C GLN A 140 -0.30 8.59 6.28
N THR A 141 -1.35 7.95 5.74
CA THR A 141 -2.65 8.58 5.50
C THR A 141 -3.68 8.29 6.58
N ALA A 142 -3.35 7.47 7.59
CA ALA A 142 -4.29 6.95 8.56
C ALA A 142 -5.08 8.06 9.29
N GLU A 143 -4.40 9.11 9.75
CA GLU A 143 -5.03 10.22 10.47
C GLU A 143 -5.98 11.00 9.57
N GLY A 144 -5.53 11.40 8.39
CA GLY A 144 -6.37 12.13 7.43
C GLY A 144 -7.58 11.32 6.98
N MET A 145 -7.38 10.02 6.65
CA MET A 145 -8.47 9.14 6.27
C MET A 145 -9.46 8.88 7.42
N ALA A 146 -8.98 8.72 8.64
CA ALA A 146 -9.85 8.54 9.80
C ALA A 146 -10.77 9.76 10.00
N ARG A 147 -10.23 10.98 9.93
CA ARG A 147 -10.99 12.22 10.05
C ARG A 147 -11.98 12.42 8.90
N ALA A 148 -11.54 12.19 7.67
CA ALA A 148 -12.41 12.28 6.50
C ALA A 148 -13.56 11.27 6.58
N CYS A 149 -13.29 10.00 6.86
CA CYS A 149 -14.30 8.96 6.98
C CYS A 149 -15.26 9.21 8.15
N ALA A 150 -14.77 9.68 9.31
CA ALA A 150 -15.62 10.06 10.43
C ALA A 150 -16.58 11.18 10.06
N ALA A 151 -16.13 12.21 9.34
CA ALA A 151 -16.97 13.29 8.84
C ALA A 151 -18.06 12.76 7.88
N LEU A 152 -17.67 11.89 6.93
CA LEU A 152 -18.62 11.30 5.97
C LEU A 152 -19.66 10.42 6.65
N ILE A 153 -19.27 9.59 7.62
CA ILE A 153 -20.20 8.73 8.39
C ILE A 153 -21.15 9.58 9.21
N ALA A 154 -20.64 10.65 9.86
CA ALA A 154 -21.46 11.58 10.64
C ALA A 154 -22.30 12.54 9.78
N LYS A 155 -22.18 12.49 8.44
CA LYS A 155 -22.81 13.42 7.50
C LYS A 155 -22.49 14.88 7.83
N SER A 156 -21.28 15.14 8.33
CA SER A 156 -20.75 16.48 8.63
C SER A 156 -19.85 16.97 7.49
N PRO A 157 -19.59 18.28 7.40
CA PRO A 157 -18.63 18.81 6.42
C PRO A 157 -17.26 18.18 6.55
N MET A 158 -16.54 18.07 5.43
CA MET A 158 -15.12 17.67 5.43
C MET A 158 -14.33 18.66 6.31
N PRO A 159 -13.39 18.20 7.15
CA PRO A 159 -12.52 19.08 7.91
C PRO A 159 -11.82 20.10 7.01
N ASP A 160 -11.80 21.37 7.42
CA ASP A 160 -11.35 22.50 6.59
C ASP A 160 -9.92 22.32 6.07
N ASP A 161 -9.02 21.82 6.89
CA ASP A 161 -7.64 21.55 6.50
C ASP A 161 -7.53 20.47 5.42
N LEU A 162 -8.35 19.42 5.48
CA LEU A 162 -8.41 18.38 4.45
C LEU A 162 -9.06 18.91 3.17
N ALA A 163 -10.12 19.70 3.29
CA ALA A 163 -10.80 20.32 2.16
C ALA A 163 -9.87 21.29 1.40
N GLN A 164 -9.06 22.09 2.12
CA GLN A 164 -8.05 22.98 1.54
C GLN A 164 -6.95 22.22 0.78
N LEU A 165 -6.66 20.97 1.16
CA LEU A 165 -5.74 20.07 0.46
C LEU A 165 -6.41 19.31 -0.69
N GLY A 166 -7.68 19.60 -1.01
CA GLY A 166 -8.41 18.98 -2.11
C GLY A 166 -9.10 17.65 -1.76
N VAL A 167 -9.08 17.21 -0.49
CA VAL A 167 -9.80 16.00 -0.07
C VAL A 167 -11.30 16.28 -0.10
N SER A 168 -12.04 15.44 -0.80
CA SER A 168 -13.48 15.60 -0.94
C SER A 168 -14.22 14.26 -0.89
N ALA A 169 -15.49 14.28 -0.54
CA ALA A 169 -16.36 13.11 -0.57
C ALA A 169 -16.40 12.45 -1.96
N GLN A 170 -16.36 13.25 -3.02
CA GLN A 170 -16.37 12.75 -4.40
C GLN A 170 -15.06 12.03 -4.75
N ALA A 171 -13.92 12.60 -4.38
CA ALA A 171 -12.60 12.00 -4.63
C ALA A 171 -12.41 10.67 -3.88
N LEU A 172 -13.00 10.53 -2.70
CA LEU A 172 -12.93 9.30 -1.90
C LEU A 172 -14.02 8.28 -2.25
N SER A 173 -15.10 8.69 -2.94
CA SER A 173 -16.29 7.86 -3.17
C SER A 173 -15.98 6.58 -3.95
N PRO A 174 -16.47 5.40 -3.52
CA PRO A 174 -16.43 4.18 -4.34
C PRO A 174 -17.19 4.33 -5.66
N GLY A 175 -18.17 5.23 -5.73
CA GLY A 175 -18.96 5.50 -6.93
C GLY A 175 -18.15 6.00 -8.13
N ARG A 176 -16.99 6.65 -7.89
CA ARG A 176 -16.09 7.10 -8.96
C ARG A 176 -15.54 5.95 -9.81
N LEU A 177 -15.37 4.77 -9.20
CA LEU A 177 -14.82 3.58 -9.85
C LEU A 177 -15.82 2.88 -10.76
N ARG A 178 -17.13 3.06 -10.53
CA ARG A 178 -18.20 2.44 -11.32
C ARG A 178 -18.52 3.20 -12.60
N THR A 179 -18.21 4.49 -12.66
CA THR A 179 -18.39 5.31 -13.86
C THR A 179 -17.32 5.04 -14.91
N ALA A 180 -16.11 4.65 -14.52
CA ALA A 180 -15.00 4.33 -15.42
C ALA A 180 -15.20 2.99 -16.16
N SER A 181 -16.07 2.11 -15.69
CA SER A 181 -16.33 0.79 -16.31
C SER A 181 -17.38 0.83 -17.43
N ARG A 182 -17.99 1.98 -17.72
CA ARG A 182 -19.04 2.15 -18.74
C ARG A 182 -18.58 2.87 -20.01
N ALA A 183 -17.32 3.20 -20.13
CA ALA A 183 -16.66 3.80 -21.30
C ALA A 183 -15.72 2.81 -21.97
#